data_6de94d8b9b10136083a3196c2848c1c3
#
_entry.id   6de94d8b9b10136083a3196c2848c1c3
#
_cell.length_a   1.000
_cell.length_b   1.000
_cell.length_c   1.000
_cell.angle_alpha   90.00
_cell.angle_beta   90.00
_cell.angle_gamma   90.00
#
_symmetry.space_group_name_H-M   'P 1'
#
loop_
_entity.id
_entity.type
_entity.pdbx_description
1 polymer ?
#
loop_
_entity_poly.entity_id
_entity_poly.type
_entity_poly.pdbx_seq_one_letter_code
_entity_poly.pdbx_strand_id
1 'polypeptide(L)'
;MELALAEAELAAAAGETPVGAVVVAPDGRIAGRGHNLVIAMSDPTAHAEILAIREACRAAKSERLPGYDLYVTLEPCAMCAAAISFARIRRIYFGAADEKGGAVEHGVRFYTSPACHHAPDVYSGIGEARASALLKEFFRKLRS
;
A
#
# COMPACT_ATOMS: atom_id res chain seq x y z
N MET A 1 10.29 -0.05 -5.05
CA MET A 1 9.57 -1.33 -4.81
C MET A 1 10.37 -2.33 -3.95
N GLU A 2 11.68 -2.38 -4.07
CA GLU A 2 12.48 -3.31 -3.24
C GLU A 2 12.26 -3.14 -1.74
N LEU A 3 12.19 -1.89 -1.26
CA LEU A 3 11.94 -1.63 0.16
C LEU A 3 10.53 -2.03 0.57
N ALA A 4 9.54 -1.85 -0.30
CA ALA A 4 8.16 -2.28 -0.04
C ALA A 4 8.09 -3.82 0.03
N LEU A 5 8.80 -4.52 -0.83
CA LEU A 5 8.89 -5.98 -0.79
C LEU A 5 9.56 -6.47 0.49
N ALA A 6 10.60 -5.78 0.95
CA ALA A 6 11.26 -6.10 2.22
C ALA A 6 10.28 -5.94 3.40
N GLU A 7 9.45 -4.90 3.39
CA GLU A 7 8.41 -4.71 4.40
C GLU A 7 7.37 -5.84 4.34
N ALA A 8 6.99 -6.27 3.13
CA ALA A 8 6.06 -7.38 2.97
C ALA A 8 6.62 -8.68 3.57
N GLU A 9 7.93 -8.93 3.43
CA GLU A 9 8.58 -10.09 4.03
C GLU A 9 8.53 -10.04 5.55
N LEU A 10 8.69 -8.86 6.15
CA LEU A 10 8.55 -8.69 7.59
C LEU A 10 7.13 -9.04 8.07
N ALA A 11 6.12 -8.64 7.31
CA ALA A 11 4.74 -8.99 7.60
C ALA A 11 4.54 -10.50 7.58
N ALA A 12 5.02 -11.18 6.53
CA ALA A 12 4.92 -12.64 6.40
C ALA A 12 5.58 -13.35 7.58
N ALA A 13 6.77 -12.90 7.98
CA ALA A 13 7.51 -13.48 9.11
C ALA A 13 6.74 -13.36 10.43
N ALA A 14 5.90 -12.34 10.56
CA ALA A 14 5.06 -12.11 11.74
C ALA A 14 3.67 -12.74 11.64
N GLY A 15 3.38 -13.50 10.59
CA GLY A 15 2.07 -14.14 10.40
C GLY A 15 0.99 -13.20 9.86
N GLU A 16 1.38 -12.05 9.36
CA GLU A 16 0.47 -11.07 8.73
C GLU A 16 0.47 -11.27 7.21
N THR A 17 -0.60 -10.89 6.56
CA THR A 17 -0.65 -10.90 5.08
C THR A 17 0.53 -10.08 4.54
N PRO A 18 1.35 -10.63 3.63
CA PRO A 18 2.59 -9.99 3.19
C PRO A 18 2.34 -8.84 2.21
N VAL A 19 1.99 -7.70 2.77
CA VAL A 19 1.87 -6.44 2.05
C VAL A 19 2.78 -5.42 2.71
N GLY A 20 3.58 -4.75 1.90
CA GLY A 20 4.48 -3.70 2.35
C GLY A 20 4.29 -2.43 1.52
N ALA A 21 4.56 -1.29 2.14
CA ALA A 21 4.41 0.01 1.50
C ALA A 21 5.51 0.97 1.94
N VAL A 22 5.89 1.87 1.00
CA VAL A 22 6.89 2.90 1.25
C VAL A 22 6.41 4.20 0.62
N VAL A 23 6.46 5.29 1.38
CA VAL A 23 6.16 6.63 0.89
C VAL A 23 7.48 7.37 0.65
N VAL A 24 7.62 7.94 -0.54
CA VAL A 24 8.84 8.64 -0.97
C VAL A 24 8.53 10.13 -1.14
N ALA A 25 9.32 10.97 -0.48
CA ALA A 25 9.19 12.43 -0.55
C ALA A 25 9.64 12.97 -1.91
N PRO A 26 9.28 14.22 -2.25
CA PRO A 26 9.69 14.82 -3.54
C PRO A 26 11.19 14.86 -3.78
N ASP A 27 12.00 14.91 -2.71
CA ASP A 27 13.47 14.90 -2.79
C ASP A 27 14.06 13.49 -2.90
N GLY A 28 13.23 12.46 -2.96
CA GLY A 28 13.66 11.06 -3.07
C GLY A 28 13.89 10.37 -1.72
N ARG A 29 13.75 11.09 -0.60
CA ARG A 29 13.94 10.52 0.74
C ARG A 29 12.76 9.63 1.09
N ILE A 30 13.04 8.53 1.81
CA ILE A 30 12.00 7.68 2.36
C ILE A 30 11.32 8.42 3.52
N ALA A 31 10.03 8.73 3.35
CA ALA A 31 9.26 9.48 4.34
C ALA A 31 8.45 8.58 5.27
N GLY A 32 8.09 7.39 4.83
CA GLY A 32 7.35 6.46 5.66
C GLY A 32 7.44 5.04 5.12
N ARG A 33 7.34 4.06 6.02
CA ARG A 33 7.32 2.64 5.71
C ARG A 33 6.23 1.97 6.50
N GLY A 34 5.67 0.90 5.98
CA GLY A 34 4.72 0.09 6.72
C GLY A 34 4.55 -1.29 6.11
N HIS A 35 4.11 -2.20 6.93
CA HIS A 35 3.63 -3.50 6.50
C HIS A 35 2.40 -3.85 7.34
N ASN A 36 1.60 -4.79 6.86
CA ASN A 36 0.37 -5.16 7.56
C ASN A 36 0.67 -5.55 9.01
N LEU A 37 -0.07 -4.95 9.95
CA LEU A 37 0.00 -5.22 11.38
C LEU A 37 -1.42 -5.36 11.98
N VAL A 38 -2.36 -5.82 11.16
CA VAL A 38 -3.78 -5.94 11.54
C VAL A 38 -3.95 -6.81 12.78
N ILE A 39 -3.29 -7.96 12.81
CA ILE A 39 -3.37 -8.90 13.94
C ILE A 39 -2.58 -8.36 15.14
N ALA A 40 -1.34 -7.95 14.92
CA ALA A 40 -0.45 -7.48 15.98
C ALA A 40 -1.01 -6.28 16.73
N MET A 41 -1.67 -5.36 16.02
CA MET A 41 -2.23 -4.14 16.61
C MET A 41 -3.71 -4.27 16.98
N SER A 42 -4.33 -5.41 16.68
CA SER A 42 -5.79 -5.58 16.83
C SER A 42 -6.54 -4.41 16.19
N ASP A 43 -6.12 -4.06 14.97
CA ASP A 43 -6.60 -2.88 14.25
C ASP A 43 -6.89 -3.24 12.79
N PRO A 44 -8.17 -3.28 12.39
CA PRO A 44 -8.53 -3.65 11.00
C PRO A 44 -8.07 -2.63 9.96
N THR A 45 -7.66 -1.43 10.39
CA THR A 45 -7.16 -0.40 9.48
C THR A 45 -5.64 -0.40 9.35
N ALA A 46 -4.93 -1.26 10.09
CA ALA A 46 -3.46 -1.29 10.10
C ALA A 46 -2.88 -1.97 8.85
N HIS A 47 -3.31 -1.52 7.68
CA HIS A 47 -2.75 -1.92 6.40
C HIS A 47 -1.42 -1.20 6.16
N ALA A 48 -0.56 -1.81 5.37
CA ALA A 48 0.76 -1.27 5.05
C ALA A 48 0.70 0.20 4.59
N GLU A 49 -0.22 0.49 3.69
CA GLU A 49 -0.36 1.84 3.11
C GLU A 49 -0.75 2.87 4.18
N ILE A 50 -1.70 2.52 5.05
CA ILE A 50 -2.15 3.40 6.14
C ILE A 50 -0.99 3.74 7.06
N LEU A 51 -0.21 2.72 7.45
CA LEU A 51 0.92 2.91 8.36
C LEU A 51 2.03 3.78 7.73
N ALA A 52 2.33 3.53 6.46
CA ALA A 52 3.34 4.31 5.74
C ALA A 52 2.91 5.78 5.58
N ILE A 53 1.64 6.02 5.24
CA ILE A 53 1.09 7.37 5.10
C ILE A 53 1.10 8.10 6.45
N ARG A 54 0.71 7.43 7.53
CA ARG A 54 0.74 8.02 8.88
C ARG A 54 2.13 8.49 9.27
N GLU A 55 3.14 7.66 9.03
CA GLU A 55 4.52 8.02 9.33
C GLU A 55 4.97 9.23 8.51
N ALA A 56 4.69 9.23 7.20
CA ALA A 56 5.04 10.34 6.32
C ALA A 56 4.34 11.64 6.72
N CYS A 57 3.06 11.57 7.07
CA CYS A 57 2.30 12.75 7.50
C CYS A 57 2.83 13.32 8.81
N ARG A 58 3.21 12.46 9.76
CA ARG A 58 3.81 12.93 11.01
C ARG A 58 5.14 13.64 10.76
N ALA A 59 5.99 13.06 9.91
CA ALA A 59 7.27 13.68 9.58
C ALA A 59 7.11 15.01 8.86
N ALA A 60 6.14 15.09 7.94
CA ALA A 60 5.84 16.32 7.19
C ALA A 60 5.03 17.34 8.00
N LYS A 61 4.46 16.91 9.13
CA LYS A 61 3.53 17.72 9.94
C LYS A 61 2.37 18.24 9.09
N SER A 62 1.83 17.38 8.23
CA SER A 62 0.78 17.72 7.28
C SER A 62 -0.07 16.48 6.99
N GLU A 63 -1.38 16.66 6.87
CA GLU A 63 -2.31 15.61 6.43
C GLU A 63 -2.29 15.43 4.92
N ARG A 64 -1.60 16.30 4.19
CA ARG A 64 -1.45 16.20 2.74
C ARG A 64 0.01 16.05 2.36
N LEU A 65 0.26 15.24 1.35
CA LEU A 65 1.60 14.88 0.89
C LEU A 65 1.76 15.20 -0.61
N PRO A 66 1.63 16.48 -1.01
CA PRO A 66 1.74 16.84 -2.43
C PRO A 66 3.15 16.53 -2.95
N GLY A 67 3.22 15.88 -4.11
CA GLY A 67 4.50 15.49 -4.72
C GLY A 67 5.12 14.22 -4.17
N TYR A 68 4.49 13.57 -3.17
CA TYR A 68 4.96 12.30 -2.63
C TYR A 68 4.43 11.14 -3.47
N ASP A 69 5.20 10.06 -3.53
CA ASP A 69 4.85 8.84 -4.23
C ASP A 69 4.71 7.67 -3.24
N LEU A 70 3.85 6.72 -3.56
CA LEU A 70 3.65 5.52 -2.75
C LEU A 70 3.99 4.28 -3.57
N TYR A 71 4.80 3.38 -2.99
CA TYR A 71 5.05 2.04 -3.52
C TYR A 71 4.40 1.04 -2.59
N VAL A 72 3.61 0.12 -3.14
CA VAL A 72 2.93 -0.91 -2.37
C VAL A 72 2.95 -2.23 -3.13
N THR A 73 3.12 -3.34 -2.44
CA THR A 73 3.30 -4.64 -3.08
C THR A 73 2.01 -5.25 -3.63
N LEU A 74 0.85 -4.78 -3.16
CA LEU A 74 -0.45 -5.28 -3.59
C LEU A 74 -1.35 -4.08 -3.94
N GLU A 75 -2.21 -4.27 -4.94
CA GLU A 75 -3.22 -3.25 -5.31
C GLU A 75 -4.01 -2.80 -4.07
N PRO A 76 -4.09 -1.49 -3.81
CA PRO A 76 -4.81 -0.99 -2.63
C PRO A 76 -6.29 -1.36 -2.62
N CYS A 77 -6.80 -1.69 -1.43
CA CYS A 77 -8.22 -1.89 -1.19
C CYS A 77 -8.96 -0.54 -1.16
N ALA A 78 -10.29 -0.57 -1.02
CA ALA A 78 -11.11 0.65 -1.02
C ALA A 78 -10.70 1.64 0.07
N MET A 79 -10.43 1.15 1.28
CA MET A 79 -10.00 2.00 2.40
C MET A 79 -8.68 2.70 2.08
N CYS A 80 -7.70 1.94 1.60
CA CYS A 80 -6.37 2.49 1.30
C CYS A 80 -6.39 3.39 0.07
N ALA A 81 -7.16 3.04 -0.96
CA ALA A 81 -7.32 3.90 -2.14
C ALA A 81 -7.88 5.27 -1.75
N ALA A 82 -8.87 5.29 -0.85
CA ALA A 82 -9.44 6.55 -0.34
C ALA A 82 -8.43 7.32 0.50
N ALA A 83 -7.68 6.64 1.37
CA ALA A 83 -6.66 7.28 2.20
C ALA A 83 -5.56 7.93 1.34
N ILE A 84 -5.13 7.25 0.28
CA ILE A 84 -4.16 7.78 -0.68
C ILE A 84 -4.69 9.07 -1.33
N SER A 85 -5.96 9.08 -1.71
CA SER A 85 -6.61 10.26 -2.27
C SER A 85 -6.67 11.41 -1.26
N PHE A 86 -7.08 11.13 -0.02
CA PHE A 86 -7.15 12.15 1.04
C PHE A 86 -5.76 12.75 1.34
N ALA A 87 -4.72 11.92 1.29
CA ALA A 87 -3.34 12.38 1.51
C ALA A 87 -2.76 13.14 0.32
N ARG A 88 -3.45 13.18 -0.82
CA ARG A 88 -3.00 13.88 -2.03
C ARG A 88 -1.68 13.32 -2.59
N ILE A 89 -1.49 11.99 -2.50
CA ILE A 89 -0.34 11.31 -3.09
C ILE A 89 -0.33 11.55 -4.61
N ARG A 90 0.84 11.87 -5.16
CA ARG A 90 1.00 12.17 -6.57
C ARG A 90 0.91 10.93 -7.46
N ARG A 91 1.65 9.87 -7.10
CA ARG A 91 1.75 8.63 -7.89
C ARG A 91 1.72 7.41 -7.00
N ILE A 92 1.07 6.34 -7.48
CA ILE A 92 1.16 5.05 -6.82
C ILE A 92 1.74 4.02 -7.78
N TYR A 93 2.61 3.18 -7.25
CA TYR A 93 3.22 2.05 -7.93
C TYR A 93 2.84 0.80 -7.16
N PHE A 94 2.10 -0.12 -7.77
CA PHE A 94 1.76 -1.35 -7.05
C PHE A 94 2.23 -2.59 -7.81
N GLY A 95 2.48 -3.67 -7.06
CA GLY A 95 2.99 -4.93 -7.60
C GLY A 95 1.88 -5.81 -8.13
N ALA A 96 1.34 -6.66 -7.29
CA ALA A 96 0.32 -7.62 -7.67
C ALA A 96 -1.07 -6.97 -7.75
N ALA A 97 -1.85 -7.37 -8.75
CA ALA A 97 -3.27 -7.00 -8.82
C ALA A 97 -4.06 -7.82 -7.79
N ASP A 98 -5.14 -7.24 -7.28
CA ASP A 98 -6.04 -7.92 -6.35
C ASP A 98 -7.46 -7.86 -6.91
N GLU A 99 -7.85 -8.91 -7.62
CA GLU A 99 -9.15 -8.97 -8.29
C GLU A 99 -10.32 -9.02 -7.30
N LYS A 100 -10.08 -9.52 -6.09
CA LYS A 100 -11.14 -9.66 -5.07
C LYS A 100 -11.26 -8.45 -4.15
N GLY A 101 -10.13 -7.96 -3.66
CA GLY A 101 -10.11 -6.90 -2.66
C GLY A 101 -9.61 -5.55 -3.15
N GLY A 102 -9.06 -5.48 -4.37
CA GLY A 102 -8.52 -4.26 -4.93
C GLY A 102 -9.61 -3.25 -5.30
N ALA A 103 -9.23 -1.98 -5.32
CA ALA A 103 -10.16 -0.91 -5.62
C ALA A 103 -9.57 0.18 -6.50
N VAL A 104 -8.48 -0.12 -7.20
CA VAL A 104 -7.81 0.81 -8.12
C VAL A 104 -8.14 0.44 -9.58
N GLU A 105 -7.70 -0.73 -10.02
CA GLU A 105 -8.00 -1.26 -11.36
C GLU A 105 -9.14 -2.29 -11.32
N HIS A 106 -9.51 -2.74 -10.16
CA HIS A 106 -10.58 -3.70 -9.91
C HIS A 106 -11.60 -3.13 -8.93
N GLY A 107 -12.63 -3.89 -8.62
CA GLY A 107 -13.63 -3.51 -7.63
C GLY A 107 -14.30 -2.19 -7.96
N VAL A 108 -14.37 -1.32 -6.95
CA VAL A 108 -15.07 -0.03 -7.09
C VAL A 108 -14.30 1.00 -7.91
N ARG A 109 -13.05 0.73 -8.26
CA ARG A 109 -12.20 1.66 -9.04
C ARG A 109 -12.33 3.07 -8.50
N PHE A 110 -11.91 3.25 -7.26
CA PHE A 110 -12.16 4.46 -6.49
C PHE A 110 -11.76 5.75 -7.22
N TYR A 111 -10.66 5.71 -7.98
CA TYR A 111 -10.15 6.91 -8.64
C TYR A 111 -10.97 7.36 -9.86
N THR A 112 -11.93 6.55 -10.28
CA THR A 112 -12.91 6.93 -11.32
C THR A 112 -14.26 7.32 -10.71
N SER A 113 -14.39 7.25 -9.37
CA SER A 113 -15.62 7.53 -8.66
C SER A 113 -15.86 9.04 -8.51
N PRO A 114 -17.12 9.52 -8.58
CA PRO A 114 -17.44 10.92 -8.26
C PRO A 114 -17.07 11.33 -6.84
N ALA A 115 -16.92 10.36 -5.92
CA ALA A 115 -16.51 10.61 -4.54
C ALA A 115 -15.01 10.90 -4.40
N CYS A 116 -14.22 10.64 -5.44
CA CYS A 116 -12.78 10.86 -5.43
C CYS A 116 -12.46 12.32 -5.82
N HIS A 117 -11.86 13.07 -4.91
CA HIS A 117 -11.50 14.47 -5.15
C HIS A 117 -10.06 14.66 -5.63
N HIS A 118 -9.22 13.64 -5.50
CA HIS A 118 -7.85 13.63 -6.00
C HIS A 118 -7.48 12.22 -6.41
N ALA A 119 -7.09 12.04 -7.65
CA ALA A 119 -6.63 10.74 -8.16
C ALA A 119 -5.13 10.80 -8.44
N PRO A 120 -4.35 9.87 -7.87
CA PRO A 120 -2.93 9.76 -8.22
C PRO A 120 -2.77 9.18 -9.61
N ASP A 121 -1.59 9.38 -10.22
CA ASP A 121 -1.21 8.60 -11.39
C ASP A 121 -0.92 7.17 -10.92
N VAL A 122 -1.33 6.17 -11.71
CA VAL A 122 -1.26 4.76 -11.32
C VAL A 122 -0.31 4.00 -12.24
N TYR A 123 0.60 3.25 -11.65
CA TYR A 123 1.53 2.36 -12.35
C TYR A 123 1.46 0.97 -11.72
N SER A 124 0.93 0.00 -12.45
CA SER A 124 0.74 -1.38 -11.96
C SER A 124 1.85 -2.31 -12.45
N GLY A 125 1.93 -3.48 -11.82
CA GLY A 125 2.85 -4.54 -12.26
C GLY A 125 4.31 -4.34 -11.87
N ILE A 126 4.60 -3.42 -10.96
CA ILE A 126 5.96 -3.11 -10.53
C ILE A 126 6.41 -4.13 -9.47
N GLY A 127 7.28 -5.06 -9.84
CA GLY A 127 7.70 -6.15 -8.95
C GLY A 127 6.61 -7.19 -8.76
N GLU A 128 5.72 -7.33 -9.72
CA GLU A 128 4.54 -8.20 -9.64
C GLU A 128 4.88 -9.66 -9.32
N ALA A 129 5.88 -10.22 -9.96
CA ALA A 129 6.25 -11.63 -9.77
C ALA A 129 6.62 -11.94 -8.32
N ARG A 130 7.46 -11.11 -7.73
CA ARG A 130 7.88 -11.27 -6.32
C ARG A 130 6.72 -11.02 -5.35
N ALA A 131 5.94 -10.00 -5.60
CA ALA A 131 4.78 -9.67 -4.77
C ALA A 131 3.76 -10.81 -4.78
N SER A 132 3.45 -11.33 -5.95
CA SER A 132 2.52 -12.47 -6.11
C SER A 132 3.07 -13.73 -5.45
N ALA A 133 4.36 -13.99 -5.58
CA ALA A 133 5.00 -15.17 -4.98
C ALA A 133 4.90 -15.14 -3.45
N LEU A 134 5.13 -13.98 -2.84
CA LEU A 134 5.01 -13.83 -1.38
C LEU A 134 3.59 -14.14 -0.90
N LEU A 135 2.58 -13.62 -1.59
CA LEU A 135 1.18 -13.86 -1.24
C LEU A 135 0.80 -15.33 -1.39
N LYS A 136 1.18 -15.95 -2.51
CA LYS A 136 0.89 -17.36 -2.76
C LYS A 136 1.52 -18.28 -1.72
N GLU A 137 2.78 -18.03 -1.38
CA GLU A 137 3.50 -18.82 -0.37
C GLU A 137 2.85 -18.66 1.01
N PHE A 138 2.47 -17.45 1.38
CA PHE A 138 1.82 -17.19 2.65
C PHE A 138 0.50 -17.96 2.76
N PHE A 139 -0.37 -17.86 1.76
CA PHE A 139 -1.66 -18.55 1.78
C PHE A 139 -1.52 -20.06 1.65
N ARG A 140 -0.50 -20.54 0.94
CA ARG A 140 -0.19 -21.98 0.89
C ARG A 140 0.13 -22.51 2.29
N LYS A 141 0.95 -21.80 3.06
CA LYS A 141 1.31 -22.20 4.43
C LYS A 141 0.12 -22.20 5.36
N LEU A 142 -0.81 -21.25 5.20
CA LEU A 142 -2.02 -21.21 6.02
C LEU A 142 -2.91 -22.41 5.82
N ARG A 143 -2.91 -23.02 4.62
CA ARG A 143 -3.76 -24.16 4.30
C ARG A 143 -3.15 -25.52 4.68
N SER A 144 -1.89 -25.54 5.04
CA SER A 144 -1.19 -26.78 5.40
C SER A 144 -1.23 -27.10 6.89
#